data_a76cd01f6d493518bd42cd029fc90cb1
#
_entry.id   a76cd01f6d493518bd42cd029fc90cb1
#
_cell.length_a   1.000
_cell.length_b   1.000
_cell.length_c   1.000
_cell.angle_alpha   90.00
_cell.angle_beta   90.00
_cell.angle_gamma   90.00
#
_symmetry.space_group_name_H-M   'P 1'
#
loop_
_entity.id
_entity.type
_entity.pdbx_description
1 polymer ?
#
loop_
_entity_poly.entity_id
_entity_poly.type
_entity_poly.pdbx_seq_one_letter_code
_entity_poly.pdbx_strand_id
1 'polypeptide(L)'
;MTILYNINWLTEKFESGDTLEYIFFWGHTNQFNEEVGKFCFSQWFDCPFTVDNITYKTAEHWMMAQKALLFKDRNNFDKITSCDKPGKAKKLGRQVLGYDEKTWNKRKFDIVKIGNIHKFNQHPKLAEYLLRTNNSILVEASPADTIWGIGLSQDSNDIENIYAWRGENLLGFVLMATRDFLKEFGHFKPLVNSVQPPWTKFPNVDRSDTFWKMGKGEDYLIHFYKYYGGLSDRGRTIFNLTNPAPHDWSEFYD
;
A
#
# COMPACT_ATOMS: atom_id res chain seq x y z
N MET A 1 6.78 18.34 6.00
CA MET A 1 7.78 17.56 5.23
C MET A 1 7.50 16.09 5.50
N THR A 2 7.19 15.31 4.50
CA THR A 2 6.89 13.88 4.69
C THR A 2 8.19 13.14 5.00
N ILE A 3 8.25 12.42 6.13
CA ILE A 3 9.43 11.62 6.48
C ILE A 3 9.52 10.44 5.51
N LEU A 4 10.67 10.26 4.88
CA LEU A 4 10.98 9.09 4.07
C LEU A 4 11.59 8.01 4.96
N TYR A 5 10.76 7.12 5.48
CA TYR A 5 11.22 6.00 6.29
C TYR A 5 11.95 4.96 5.42
N ASN A 6 13.20 4.69 5.78
CA ASN A 6 14.04 3.65 5.20
C ASN A 6 15.18 3.30 6.17
N ILE A 7 15.99 2.33 5.80
CA ILE A 7 17.10 1.88 6.66
C ILE A 7 18.12 2.99 6.91
N ASN A 8 18.39 3.87 5.95
CA ASN A 8 19.34 4.98 6.13
C ASN A 8 18.81 5.98 7.16
N TRP A 9 17.52 6.36 7.07
CA TRP A 9 16.87 7.21 8.07
C TRP A 9 16.97 6.60 9.48
N LEU A 10 16.75 5.28 9.60
CA LEU A 10 16.82 4.60 10.89
C LEU A 10 18.28 4.56 11.40
N THR A 11 19.24 4.33 10.52
CA THR A 11 20.68 4.35 10.87
C THR A 11 21.08 5.72 11.39
N GLU A 12 20.70 6.80 10.71
CA GLU A 12 20.97 8.18 11.16
C GLU A 12 20.39 8.44 12.56
N LYS A 13 19.16 7.96 12.83
CA LYS A 13 18.53 8.06 14.15
C LYS A 13 19.27 7.27 15.22
N PHE A 14 19.69 6.06 14.90
CA PHE A 14 20.45 5.20 15.81
C PHE A 14 21.82 5.82 16.14
N GLU A 15 22.54 6.33 15.14
CA GLU A 15 23.85 6.94 15.30
C GLU A 15 23.80 8.29 16.02
N SER A 16 22.69 9.04 15.91
CA SER A 16 22.50 10.30 16.65
C SER A 16 22.26 10.09 18.15
N GLY A 17 22.11 8.83 18.61
CA GLY A 17 21.86 8.50 20.01
C GLY A 17 20.41 8.75 20.43
N ASP A 18 19.48 8.81 19.48
CA ASP A 18 18.05 8.89 19.79
C ASP A 18 17.60 7.64 20.55
N THR A 19 16.76 7.81 21.57
CA THR A 19 16.13 6.68 22.24
C THR A 19 15.08 6.09 21.32
N LEU A 20 15.32 4.89 20.82
CA LEU A 20 14.44 4.20 19.89
C LEU A 20 13.64 3.12 20.62
N GLU A 21 12.33 3.14 20.45
CA GLU A 21 11.43 2.09 20.92
C GLU A 21 11.01 1.22 19.74
N TYR A 22 11.18 -0.08 19.85
CA TYR A 22 10.84 -1.03 18.79
C TYR A 22 9.59 -1.83 19.13
N ILE A 23 8.73 -2.03 18.12
CA ILE A 23 7.63 -3.00 18.16
C ILE A 23 7.90 -4.05 17.10
N PHE A 24 8.40 -5.20 17.56
CA PHE A 24 8.63 -6.35 16.68
C PHE A 24 7.33 -7.12 16.47
N PHE A 25 7.03 -7.43 15.22
CA PHE A 25 5.88 -8.24 14.83
C PHE A 25 6.26 -9.28 13.78
N TRP A 26 5.58 -10.40 13.81
CA TRP A 26 5.65 -11.45 12.79
C TRP A 26 4.44 -12.37 12.92
N GLY A 27 3.99 -12.91 11.77
CA GLY A 27 2.82 -13.79 11.73
C GLY A 27 1.50 -13.02 11.66
N HIS A 28 0.45 -13.74 11.31
CA HIS A 28 -0.89 -13.19 11.05
C HIS A 28 -1.99 -13.88 11.85
N THR A 29 -1.62 -14.79 12.76
CA THR A 29 -2.56 -15.57 13.56
C THR A 29 -2.72 -14.93 14.93
N ASN A 30 -3.97 -14.76 15.34
CA ASN A 30 -4.32 -14.33 16.70
C ASN A 30 -4.16 -15.53 17.66
N GLN A 31 -2.99 -15.64 18.30
CA GLN A 31 -2.68 -16.75 19.21
C GLN A 31 -3.26 -16.57 20.61
N PHE A 32 -3.55 -15.33 21.02
CA PHE A 32 -3.97 -14.99 22.38
C PHE A 32 -5.44 -14.62 22.48
N ASN A 33 -6.21 -14.81 21.41
CA ASN A 33 -7.62 -14.41 21.32
C ASN A 33 -7.86 -12.94 21.68
N GLU A 34 -6.91 -12.08 21.31
CA GLU A 34 -7.02 -10.63 21.45
C GLU A 34 -8.00 -10.07 20.40
N GLU A 35 -8.71 -9.02 20.74
CA GLU A 35 -9.57 -8.36 19.76
C GLU A 35 -8.74 -7.72 18.62
N VAL A 36 -7.62 -7.08 18.97
CA VAL A 36 -6.63 -6.51 18.05
C VAL A 36 -5.24 -6.67 18.64
N GLY A 37 -4.27 -7.06 17.82
CA GLY A 37 -2.88 -7.24 18.25
C GLY A 37 -1.90 -7.06 17.10
N LYS A 38 -0.61 -7.28 17.36
CA LYS A 38 0.47 -7.12 16.36
C LYS A 38 0.27 -7.94 15.08
N PHE A 39 -0.50 -9.02 15.13
CA PHE A 39 -0.85 -9.83 13.96
C PHE A 39 -1.58 -9.02 12.87
N CYS A 40 -2.26 -7.92 13.23
CA CYS A 40 -2.94 -7.08 12.26
C CYS A 40 -1.96 -6.28 11.36
N PHE A 41 -0.70 -6.16 11.72
CA PHE A 41 0.33 -5.52 10.91
C PHE A 41 0.76 -6.37 9.71
N SER A 42 0.59 -7.70 9.79
CA SER A 42 0.91 -8.60 8.70
C SER A 42 0.08 -8.30 7.45
N GLN A 43 0.75 -8.43 6.28
CA GLN A 43 0.07 -8.38 4.98
C GLN A 43 -0.87 -9.57 4.76
N TRP A 44 -0.69 -10.65 5.52
CA TRP A 44 -1.47 -11.89 5.41
C TRP A 44 -2.66 -11.94 6.38
N PHE A 45 -2.78 -10.96 7.27
CA PHE A 45 -3.92 -10.89 8.19
C PHE A 45 -5.23 -10.80 7.41
N ASP A 46 -6.19 -11.66 7.75
CA ASP A 46 -7.52 -11.68 7.12
C ASP A 46 -8.33 -10.44 7.54
N CYS A 47 -8.33 -9.48 6.66
CA CYS A 47 -8.91 -8.16 6.88
C CYS A 47 -9.31 -7.56 5.53
N PRO A 48 -10.49 -7.93 5.00
CA PRO A 48 -10.94 -7.49 3.70
C PRO A 48 -11.18 -5.98 3.66
N PHE A 49 -10.73 -5.34 2.60
CA PHE A 49 -11.01 -3.93 2.33
C PHE A 49 -11.30 -3.71 0.84
N THR A 50 -12.05 -2.67 0.52
CA THR A 50 -12.54 -2.39 -0.84
C THR A 50 -11.93 -1.11 -1.40
N VAL A 51 -11.42 -1.19 -2.62
CA VAL A 51 -10.92 -0.04 -3.39
C VAL A 51 -11.46 -0.17 -4.82
N ASP A 52 -12.03 0.90 -5.36
CA ASP A 52 -12.61 0.93 -6.72
C ASP A 52 -13.55 -0.27 -6.99
N ASN A 53 -14.47 -0.52 -6.07
CA ASN A 53 -15.45 -1.62 -6.09
C ASN A 53 -14.83 -3.05 -6.10
N ILE A 54 -13.54 -3.19 -5.87
CA ILE A 54 -12.86 -4.48 -5.78
C ILE A 54 -12.50 -4.74 -4.32
N THR A 55 -12.94 -5.89 -3.79
CA THR A 55 -12.61 -6.30 -2.42
C THR A 55 -11.37 -7.18 -2.42
N TYR A 56 -10.35 -6.75 -1.69
CA TYR A 56 -9.11 -7.46 -1.46
C TYR A 56 -9.17 -8.14 -0.09
N LYS A 57 -9.04 -9.46 -0.04
CA LYS A 57 -9.18 -10.25 1.20
C LYS A 57 -8.10 -9.95 2.23
N THR A 58 -6.90 -9.65 1.77
CA THR A 58 -5.76 -9.25 2.61
C THR A 58 -4.93 -8.21 1.89
N ALA A 59 -4.03 -7.54 2.60
CA ALA A 59 -3.09 -6.60 1.99
C ALA A 59 -2.10 -7.28 1.01
N GLU A 60 -1.84 -8.60 1.17
CA GLU A 60 -1.08 -9.36 0.17
C GLU A 60 -1.82 -9.48 -1.17
N HIS A 61 -3.15 -9.70 -1.15
CA HIS A 61 -3.94 -9.71 -2.38
C HIS A 61 -3.86 -8.36 -3.09
N TRP A 62 -3.97 -7.26 -2.34
CA TRP A 62 -3.78 -5.92 -2.90
C TRP A 62 -2.41 -5.76 -3.55
N MET A 63 -1.33 -6.01 -2.80
CA MET A 63 0.04 -5.85 -3.28
C MET A 63 0.29 -6.63 -4.58
N MET A 64 -0.14 -7.89 -4.62
CA MET A 64 0.06 -8.74 -5.79
C MET A 64 -0.83 -8.35 -6.96
N ALA A 65 -2.08 -7.92 -6.71
CA ALA A 65 -2.98 -7.42 -7.74
C ALA A 65 -2.45 -6.12 -8.35
N GLN A 66 -1.99 -5.18 -7.54
CA GLN A 66 -1.39 -3.94 -8.04
C GLN A 66 -0.09 -4.20 -8.81
N LYS A 67 0.70 -5.20 -8.40
CA LYS A 67 1.86 -5.65 -9.18
C LYS A 67 1.43 -6.15 -10.57
N ALA A 68 0.38 -6.95 -10.65
CA ALA A 68 -0.13 -7.43 -11.94
C ALA A 68 -0.63 -6.27 -12.83
N LEU A 69 -1.33 -5.30 -12.27
CA LEU A 69 -1.76 -4.10 -13.01
C LEU A 69 -0.57 -3.25 -13.48
N LEU A 70 0.46 -3.07 -12.63
CA LEU A 70 1.67 -2.33 -12.97
C LEU A 70 2.35 -2.88 -14.23
N PHE A 71 2.32 -4.20 -14.41
CA PHE A 71 2.88 -4.90 -15.57
C PHE A 71 1.85 -5.33 -16.62
N LYS A 72 0.64 -4.75 -16.58
CA LYS A 72 -0.45 -4.99 -17.55
C LYS A 72 -0.89 -6.45 -17.67
N ASP A 73 -0.68 -7.25 -16.64
CA ASP A 73 -1.09 -8.66 -16.56
C ASP A 73 -2.49 -8.82 -15.95
N ARG A 74 -3.50 -8.49 -16.74
CA ARG A 74 -4.90 -8.56 -16.32
C ARG A 74 -5.32 -9.98 -15.93
N ASN A 75 -4.80 -10.99 -16.60
CA ASN A 75 -5.13 -12.39 -16.29
C ASN A 75 -4.68 -12.78 -14.86
N ASN A 76 -3.45 -12.45 -14.47
CA ASN A 76 -3.00 -12.68 -13.10
C ASN A 76 -3.72 -11.77 -12.09
N PHE A 77 -4.04 -10.53 -12.44
CA PHE A 77 -4.86 -9.67 -11.61
C PHE A 77 -6.20 -10.34 -11.24
N ASP A 78 -6.94 -10.85 -12.22
CA ASP A 78 -8.25 -11.49 -12.01
C ASP A 78 -8.11 -12.78 -11.18
N LYS A 79 -7.05 -13.58 -11.38
CA LYS A 79 -6.75 -14.76 -10.57
C LYS A 79 -6.40 -14.41 -9.12
N ILE A 80 -5.65 -13.33 -8.90
CA ILE A 80 -5.23 -12.87 -7.57
C ILE A 80 -6.45 -12.36 -6.79
N THR A 81 -7.26 -11.51 -7.39
CA THR A 81 -8.45 -10.93 -6.72
C THR A 81 -9.51 -11.98 -6.40
N SER A 82 -9.58 -13.06 -7.19
CA SER A 82 -10.54 -14.16 -6.98
C SER A 82 -10.03 -15.28 -6.07
N CYS A 83 -8.73 -15.35 -5.74
CA CYS A 83 -8.22 -16.42 -4.90
C CYS A 83 -8.50 -16.20 -3.40
N ASP A 84 -8.48 -17.29 -2.61
CA ASP A 84 -8.89 -17.23 -1.20
C ASP A 84 -7.74 -16.95 -0.22
N LYS A 85 -6.55 -17.44 -0.53
CA LYS A 85 -5.43 -17.48 0.41
C LYS A 85 -4.31 -16.53 0.01
N PRO A 86 -3.72 -15.76 0.95
CA PRO A 86 -2.62 -14.83 0.67
C PRO A 86 -1.40 -15.53 0.08
N GLY A 87 -1.11 -16.77 0.49
CA GLY A 87 -0.02 -17.57 -0.10
C GLY A 87 -0.25 -17.90 -1.58
N LYS A 88 -1.51 -18.09 -2.00
CA LYS A 88 -1.85 -18.25 -3.42
C LYS A 88 -1.71 -16.94 -4.18
N ALA A 89 -2.14 -15.82 -3.60
CA ALA A 89 -1.93 -14.50 -4.18
C ALA A 89 -0.43 -14.21 -4.37
N LYS A 90 0.41 -14.47 -3.37
CA LYS A 90 1.88 -14.35 -3.45
C LYS A 90 2.46 -15.22 -4.57
N LYS A 91 2.01 -16.47 -4.70
CA LYS A 91 2.46 -17.37 -5.77
C LYS A 91 2.11 -16.83 -7.16
N LEU A 92 0.88 -16.35 -7.35
CA LEU A 92 0.43 -15.73 -8.61
C LEU A 92 1.19 -14.43 -8.90
N GLY A 93 1.44 -13.60 -7.88
CA GLY A 93 2.25 -12.38 -8.01
C GLY A 93 3.71 -12.61 -8.43
N ARG A 94 4.27 -13.81 -8.15
CA ARG A 94 5.57 -14.23 -8.66
C ARG A 94 5.54 -14.65 -10.14
N GLN A 95 4.35 -14.95 -10.67
CA GLN A 95 4.11 -15.36 -12.05
C GLN A 95 3.65 -14.23 -12.95
N VAL A 96 3.61 -13.00 -12.47
CA VAL A 96 3.21 -11.81 -13.24
C VAL A 96 4.13 -11.65 -14.44
N LEU A 97 3.53 -11.58 -15.63
CA LEU A 97 4.21 -11.41 -16.91
C LEU A 97 4.72 -9.95 -17.05
N GLY A 98 5.80 -9.79 -17.80
CA GLY A 98 6.37 -8.45 -18.05
C GLY A 98 7.02 -7.80 -16.82
N TYR A 99 7.29 -8.56 -15.76
CA TYR A 99 7.93 -8.06 -14.55
C TYR A 99 9.29 -7.41 -14.84
N ASP A 100 9.44 -6.16 -14.39
CA ASP A 100 10.70 -5.42 -14.36
C ASP A 100 11.02 -5.00 -12.92
N GLU A 101 12.17 -5.45 -12.43
CA GLU A 101 12.59 -5.24 -11.05
C GLU A 101 12.76 -3.75 -10.71
N LYS A 102 13.33 -2.98 -11.64
CA LYS A 102 13.57 -1.54 -11.45
C LYS A 102 12.25 -0.78 -11.30
N THR A 103 11.28 -1.08 -12.14
CA THR A 103 9.93 -0.50 -12.06
C THR A 103 9.23 -0.89 -10.78
N TRP A 104 9.30 -2.18 -10.40
CA TRP A 104 8.72 -2.65 -9.14
C TRP A 104 9.34 -1.99 -7.92
N ASN A 105 10.67 -1.89 -7.85
CA ASN A 105 11.38 -1.28 -6.74
C ASN A 105 11.05 0.21 -6.55
N LYS A 106 10.75 0.93 -7.64
CA LYS A 106 10.29 2.32 -7.56
C LYS A 106 8.86 2.46 -7.01
N ARG A 107 8.01 1.46 -7.19
CA ARG A 107 6.57 1.57 -6.91
C ARG A 107 6.10 0.74 -5.71
N LYS A 108 6.85 -0.29 -5.31
CA LYS A 108 6.42 -1.26 -4.29
C LYS A 108 6.05 -0.61 -2.95
N PHE A 109 6.82 0.40 -2.50
CA PHE A 109 6.56 1.09 -1.23
C PHE A 109 5.21 1.81 -1.26
N ASP A 110 4.95 2.62 -2.28
CA ASP A 110 3.71 3.38 -2.41
C ASP A 110 2.50 2.47 -2.60
N ILE A 111 2.64 1.42 -3.41
CA ILE A 111 1.58 0.43 -3.59
C ILE A 111 1.19 -0.19 -2.25
N VAL A 112 2.15 -0.65 -1.46
CA VAL A 112 1.86 -1.29 -0.17
C VAL A 112 1.36 -0.28 0.86
N LYS A 113 1.85 0.96 0.85
CA LYS A 113 1.35 2.05 1.69
C LYS A 113 -0.13 2.34 1.40
N ILE A 114 -0.51 2.50 0.14
CA ILE A 114 -1.91 2.75 -0.26
C ILE A 114 -2.82 1.61 0.23
N GLY A 115 -2.42 0.35 0.03
CA GLY A 115 -3.19 -0.79 0.52
C GLY A 115 -3.36 -0.79 2.04
N ASN A 116 -2.30 -0.46 2.79
CA ASN A 116 -2.39 -0.34 4.24
C ASN A 116 -3.22 0.87 4.68
N ILE A 117 -3.15 2.02 3.99
CA ILE A 117 -4.06 3.14 4.25
C ILE A 117 -5.52 2.69 4.14
N HIS A 118 -5.90 1.97 3.08
CA HIS A 118 -7.27 1.47 2.92
C HIS A 118 -7.63 0.43 3.98
N LYS A 119 -6.75 -0.52 4.25
CA LYS A 119 -6.94 -1.54 5.29
C LYS A 119 -7.26 -0.90 6.63
N PHE A 120 -6.40 -0.02 7.12
CA PHE A 120 -6.58 0.61 8.42
C PHE A 120 -7.71 1.64 8.42
N ASN A 121 -7.89 2.41 7.34
CA ASN A 121 -8.99 3.37 7.24
C ASN A 121 -10.38 2.70 7.30
N GLN A 122 -10.54 1.50 6.74
CA GLN A 122 -11.81 0.77 6.73
C GLN A 122 -12.05 -0.06 8.00
N HIS A 123 -11.04 -0.22 8.87
CA HIS A 123 -11.11 -0.97 10.13
C HIS A 123 -10.69 -0.09 11.32
N PRO A 124 -11.61 0.69 11.92
CA PRO A 124 -11.29 1.69 12.93
C PRO A 124 -10.50 1.15 14.14
N LYS A 125 -10.82 -0.06 14.63
CA LYS A 125 -10.07 -0.68 15.74
C LYS A 125 -8.62 -0.97 15.39
N LEU A 126 -8.35 -1.40 14.15
CA LEU A 126 -6.99 -1.63 13.66
C LEU A 126 -6.25 -0.29 13.49
N ALA A 127 -6.94 0.75 12.98
CA ALA A 127 -6.36 2.08 12.88
C ALA A 127 -5.96 2.63 14.26
N GLU A 128 -6.85 2.51 15.24
CA GLU A 128 -6.56 2.92 16.61
C GLU A 128 -5.35 2.18 17.19
N TYR A 129 -5.25 0.87 16.98
CA TYR A 129 -4.10 0.08 17.40
C TYR A 129 -2.80 0.55 16.75
N LEU A 130 -2.80 0.81 15.44
CA LEU A 130 -1.65 1.36 14.74
C LEU A 130 -1.27 2.75 15.26
N LEU A 131 -2.25 3.63 15.50
CA LEU A 131 -2.01 4.98 16.02
C LEU A 131 -1.44 4.97 17.44
N ARG A 132 -1.83 4.01 18.28
CA ARG A 132 -1.28 3.83 19.64
C ARG A 132 0.18 3.41 19.67
N THR A 133 0.77 2.98 18.56
CA THR A 133 2.21 2.73 18.48
C THR A 133 3.04 4.02 18.55
N ASN A 134 2.42 5.19 18.55
CA ASN A 134 3.03 6.52 18.66
C ASN A 134 4.24 6.72 17.71
N ASN A 135 5.43 6.84 18.26
CA ASN A 135 6.68 7.03 17.50
C ASN A 135 7.55 5.78 17.43
N SER A 136 7.05 4.64 17.97
CA SER A 136 7.82 3.40 17.94
C SER A 136 8.16 2.96 16.54
N ILE A 137 9.34 2.41 16.36
CA ILE A 137 9.80 1.79 15.12
C ILE A 137 9.10 0.45 14.96
N LEU A 138 8.34 0.30 13.90
CA LEU A 138 7.67 -0.97 13.58
C LEU A 138 8.62 -1.86 12.80
N VAL A 139 8.79 -3.11 13.23
CA VAL A 139 9.80 -4.02 12.67
C VAL A 139 9.18 -5.37 12.36
N GLU A 140 9.19 -5.75 11.08
CA GLU A 140 8.81 -7.11 10.67
C GLU A 140 9.95 -8.08 10.93
N ALA A 141 9.90 -8.78 12.06
CA ALA A 141 10.92 -9.75 12.50
C ALA A 141 10.69 -11.11 11.82
N SER A 142 10.77 -11.11 10.48
CA SER A 142 10.67 -12.32 9.65
C SER A 142 12.05 -12.86 9.31
N PRO A 143 12.40 -14.09 9.73
CA PRO A 143 13.73 -14.65 9.45
C PRO A 143 13.94 -14.99 7.97
N ALA A 144 12.86 -15.15 7.21
CA ALA A 144 12.89 -15.57 5.80
C ALA A 144 12.65 -14.42 4.80
N ASP A 145 12.32 -13.21 5.27
CA ASP A 145 12.04 -12.08 4.38
C ASP A 145 13.06 -10.96 4.61
N THR A 146 13.89 -10.73 3.60
CA THR A 146 14.94 -9.70 3.61
C THR A 146 14.55 -8.43 2.87
N ILE A 147 13.32 -8.36 2.33
CA ILE A 147 12.78 -7.17 1.66
C ILE A 147 11.79 -6.47 2.58
N TRP A 148 10.72 -7.18 2.96
CA TRP A 148 9.67 -6.61 3.81
C TRP A 148 10.02 -6.68 5.29
N GLY A 149 10.75 -7.71 5.71
CA GLY A 149 11.26 -7.91 7.08
C GLY A 149 12.75 -7.65 7.21
N ILE A 150 13.27 -7.94 8.40
CA ILE A 150 14.69 -7.72 8.77
C ILE A 150 15.58 -8.94 8.57
N GLY A 151 15.05 -10.10 8.15
CA GLY A 151 15.82 -11.33 8.01
C GLY A 151 16.29 -11.94 9.34
N LEU A 152 15.72 -11.52 10.48
CA LEU A 152 15.95 -12.05 11.83
C LEU A 152 14.63 -12.43 12.47
N SER A 153 14.67 -13.44 13.36
CA SER A 153 13.51 -13.80 14.17
C SER A 153 13.37 -12.91 15.41
N GLN A 154 12.18 -12.88 16.02
CA GLN A 154 11.92 -12.12 17.23
C GLN A 154 12.78 -12.56 18.43
N ASP A 155 13.29 -13.79 18.43
CA ASP A 155 14.08 -14.37 19.51
C ASP A 155 15.59 -14.11 19.32
N SER A 156 15.99 -13.38 18.28
CA SER A 156 17.41 -13.07 18.03
C SER A 156 17.95 -12.13 19.09
N ASN A 157 19.11 -12.44 19.68
CA ASN A 157 19.78 -11.56 20.63
C ASN A 157 20.19 -10.21 20.02
N ASP A 158 20.36 -10.18 18.70
CA ASP A 158 20.79 -8.99 17.94
C ASP A 158 19.61 -8.24 17.30
N ILE A 159 18.37 -8.51 17.71
CA ILE A 159 17.19 -7.98 17.04
C ILE A 159 17.11 -6.44 17.08
N GLU A 160 17.61 -5.82 18.15
CA GLU A 160 17.66 -4.36 18.31
C GLU A 160 18.91 -3.71 17.69
N ASN A 161 19.90 -4.53 17.26
CA ASN A 161 21.07 -4.06 16.57
C ASN A 161 20.78 -3.94 15.07
N ILE A 162 20.52 -2.74 14.60
CA ILE A 162 20.15 -2.49 13.19
C ILE A 162 21.25 -2.95 12.20
N TYR A 163 22.51 -2.98 12.61
CA TYR A 163 23.62 -3.47 11.78
C TYR A 163 23.63 -4.99 11.60
N ALA A 164 22.91 -5.72 12.47
CA ALA A 164 22.73 -7.16 12.32
C ALA A 164 21.56 -7.52 11.39
N TRP A 165 20.71 -6.55 11.03
CA TRP A 165 19.60 -6.78 10.13
C TRP A 165 20.08 -7.17 8.73
N ARG A 166 19.49 -8.22 8.19
CA ARG A 166 19.80 -8.77 6.86
C ARG A 166 18.82 -8.30 5.81
N GLY A 167 17.81 -7.53 6.21
CA GLY A 167 16.70 -7.08 5.37
C GLY A 167 16.36 -5.62 5.60
N GLU A 168 15.55 -5.08 4.68
CA GLU A 168 15.26 -3.66 4.54
C GLU A 168 14.15 -3.15 5.48
N ASN A 169 13.40 -4.03 6.16
CA ASN A 169 12.24 -3.66 6.98
C ASN A 169 11.17 -2.82 6.25
N LEU A 170 10.97 -3.01 4.97
CA LEU A 170 10.08 -2.15 4.19
C LEU A 170 8.64 -2.15 4.73
N LEU A 171 8.13 -3.29 5.25
CA LEU A 171 6.77 -3.33 5.80
C LEU A 171 6.65 -2.49 7.07
N GLY A 172 7.65 -2.56 7.96
CA GLY A 172 7.67 -1.69 9.15
C GLY A 172 7.63 -0.21 8.76
N PHE A 173 8.45 0.20 7.81
CA PHE A 173 8.49 1.59 7.33
C PHE A 173 7.20 2.02 6.61
N VAL A 174 6.59 1.13 5.82
CA VAL A 174 5.28 1.38 5.22
C VAL A 174 4.20 1.60 6.28
N LEU A 175 4.18 0.80 7.33
CA LEU A 175 3.21 0.94 8.43
C LEU A 175 3.43 2.24 9.21
N MET A 176 4.67 2.66 9.43
CA MET A 176 4.99 3.96 10.03
C MET A 176 4.49 5.11 9.15
N ALA A 177 4.75 5.07 7.84
CA ALA A 177 4.23 6.07 6.90
C ALA A 177 2.70 6.06 6.79
N THR A 178 2.07 4.89 6.93
CA THR A 178 0.60 4.75 7.01
C THR A 178 0.05 5.36 8.30
N ARG A 179 0.71 5.13 9.44
CA ARG A 179 0.36 5.72 10.73
C ARG A 179 0.39 7.25 10.69
N ASP A 180 1.46 7.80 10.13
CA ASP A 180 1.60 9.26 10.01
C ASP A 180 0.52 9.85 9.11
N PHE A 181 0.26 9.21 7.96
CA PHE A 181 -0.83 9.62 7.08
C PHE A 181 -2.18 9.62 7.80
N LEU A 182 -2.52 8.56 8.51
CA LEU A 182 -3.79 8.47 9.23
C LEU A 182 -3.88 9.46 10.40
N LYS A 183 -2.75 9.74 11.08
CA LYS A 183 -2.68 10.73 12.15
C LYS A 183 -2.95 12.14 11.64
N GLU A 184 -2.37 12.51 10.50
CA GLU A 184 -2.50 13.83 9.89
C GLU A 184 -3.82 13.99 9.13
N PHE A 185 -4.14 13.01 8.29
CA PHE A 185 -5.27 13.09 7.37
C PHE A 185 -6.61 12.69 8.01
N GLY A 186 -6.57 11.77 8.97
CA GLY A 186 -7.75 11.20 9.62
C GLY A 186 -8.55 10.24 8.74
N HIS A 187 -9.68 9.80 9.26
CA HIS A 187 -10.58 8.90 8.55
C HIS A 187 -11.23 9.58 7.33
N PHE A 188 -11.41 8.82 6.26
CA PHE A 188 -12.06 9.28 5.03
C PHE A 188 -13.02 8.24 4.45
N LYS A 189 -13.97 8.72 3.64
CA LYS A 189 -14.86 7.91 2.81
C LYS A 189 -14.69 8.31 1.35
N PRO A 190 -14.96 7.41 0.40
CA PRO A 190 -15.01 7.78 -1.02
C PRO A 190 -15.92 8.98 -1.25
N LEU A 191 -15.57 9.81 -2.22
CA LEU A 191 -16.38 10.97 -2.58
C LEU A 191 -17.73 10.53 -3.17
N VAL A 192 -18.81 11.14 -2.70
CA VAL A 192 -20.15 10.89 -3.22
C VAL A 192 -20.31 11.61 -4.57
N ASN A 193 -20.96 10.96 -5.53
CA ASN A 193 -21.19 11.49 -6.88
C ASN A 193 -19.90 11.91 -7.62
N SER A 194 -18.80 11.21 -7.40
CA SER A 194 -17.54 11.47 -8.09
C SER A 194 -17.66 11.14 -9.58
N VAL A 195 -17.02 11.98 -10.42
CA VAL A 195 -16.83 11.66 -11.84
C VAL A 195 -15.82 10.52 -11.94
N GLN A 196 -16.14 9.47 -12.70
CA GLN A 196 -15.21 8.35 -12.89
C GLN A 196 -13.93 8.84 -13.56
N PRO A 197 -12.74 8.31 -13.20
CA PRO A 197 -11.55 8.64 -13.96
C PRO A 197 -11.60 8.09 -15.39
N PRO A 198 -10.85 8.69 -16.32
CA PRO A 198 -10.89 8.31 -17.74
C PRO A 198 -10.67 6.81 -17.99
N TRP A 199 -9.72 6.20 -17.29
CA TRP A 199 -9.41 4.77 -17.41
C TRP A 199 -10.49 3.83 -16.87
N THR A 200 -11.33 4.29 -15.96
CA THR A 200 -12.50 3.54 -15.48
C THR A 200 -13.70 3.73 -16.39
N LYS A 201 -13.87 4.95 -16.92
CA LYS A 201 -14.96 5.26 -17.86
C LYS A 201 -14.79 4.60 -19.22
N PHE A 202 -13.55 4.54 -19.71
CA PHE A 202 -13.18 3.99 -21.01
C PHE A 202 -12.03 2.96 -20.87
N PRO A 203 -12.29 1.80 -20.25
CA PRO A 203 -11.25 0.86 -19.85
C PRO A 203 -10.48 0.20 -21.01
N ASN A 204 -11.04 0.27 -22.22
CA ASN A 204 -10.43 -0.31 -23.43
C ASN A 204 -9.72 0.73 -24.32
N VAL A 205 -9.60 1.97 -23.87
CA VAL A 205 -8.95 3.05 -24.63
C VAL A 205 -7.58 3.33 -24.01
N ASP A 206 -6.52 3.11 -24.78
CA ASP A 206 -5.16 3.40 -24.35
C ASP A 206 -4.96 4.90 -24.09
N ARG A 207 -4.07 5.25 -23.14
CA ARG A 207 -3.75 6.65 -22.80
C ARG A 207 -3.24 7.44 -24.01
N SER A 208 -2.54 6.79 -24.91
CA SER A 208 -1.96 7.38 -26.13
C SER A 208 -2.93 7.48 -27.30
N ASP A 209 -4.13 6.93 -27.20
CA ASP A 209 -5.11 6.89 -28.28
C ASP A 209 -5.54 8.30 -28.70
N THR A 210 -5.76 8.46 -30.01
CA THR A 210 -6.30 9.71 -30.61
C THR A 210 -7.71 10.02 -30.14
N PHE A 211 -8.44 9.05 -29.59
CA PHE A 211 -9.72 9.24 -28.92
C PHE A 211 -9.71 10.38 -27.89
N TRP A 212 -8.58 10.58 -27.22
CA TRP A 212 -8.43 11.62 -26.20
C TRP A 212 -8.15 13.03 -26.76
N LYS A 213 -7.96 13.14 -28.08
CA LYS A 213 -7.60 14.39 -28.76
C LYS A 213 -8.77 15.05 -29.46
N MET A 214 -9.92 14.38 -29.61
CA MET A 214 -11.09 14.91 -30.30
C MET A 214 -12.39 14.21 -29.89
N GLY A 215 -13.50 14.94 -30.00
CA GLY A 215 -14.85 14.41 -29.79
C GLY A 215 -15.09 13.91 -28.36
N LYS A 216 -15.76 12.77 -28.21
CA LYS A 216 -16.21 12.25 -26.90
C LYS A 216 -15.11 12.08 -25.86
N GLY A 217 -13.92 11.72 -26.29
CA GLY A 217 -12.78 11.51 -25.38
C GLY A 217 -12.25 12.84 -24.85
N GLU A 218 -12.06 13.81 -25.73
CA GLU A 218 -11.63 15.17 -25.38
C GLU A 218 -12.68 15.85 -24.48
N ASP A 219 -13.95 15.82 -24.87
CA ASP A 219 -15.04 16.38 -24.07
C ASP A 219 -15.08 15.78 -22.65
N TYR A 220 -14.84 14.45 -22.55
CA TYR A 220 -14.79 13.78 -21.26
C TYR A 220 -13.59 14.21 -20.42
N LEU A 221 -12.41 14.34 -21.02
CA LEU A 221 -11.23 14.85 -20.31
C LEU A 221 -11.45 16.26 -19.80
N ILE A 222 -12.03 17.16 -20.62
CA ILE A 222 -12.35 18.54 -20.21
C ILE A 222 -13.31 18.51 -19.01
N HIS A 223 -14.37 17.70 -19.09
CA HIS A 223 -15.33 17.54 -17.99
C HIS A 223 -14.65 16.99 -16.72
N PHE A 224 -13.81 15.97 -16.85
CA PHE A 224 -13.08 15.38 -15.74
C PHE A 224 -12.11 16.37 -15.10
N TYR A 225 -11.29 17.08 -15.91
CA TYR A 225 -10.35 18.08 -15.38
C TYR A 225 -11.07 19.22 -14.65
N LYS A 226 -12.21 19.66 -15.16
CA LYS A 226 -13.04 20.66 -14.46
C LYS A 226 -13.53 20.16 -13.11
N TYR A 227 -14.01 18.92 -13.04
CA TYR A 227 -14.42 18.28 -11.79
C TYR A 227 -13.24 18.15 -10.83
N TYR A 228 -12.15 17.52 -11.28
CA TYR A 228 -10.97 17.24 -10.44
C TYR A 228 -10.29 18.54 -9.96
N GLY A 229 -10.16 19.53 -10.82
CA GLY A 229 -9.62 20.84 -10.47
C GLY A 229 -10.48 21.62 -9.47
N GLY A 230 -11.79 21.35 -9.43
CA GLY A 230 -12.71 21.93 -8.45
C GLY A 230 -12.69 21.27 -7.06
N LEU A 231 -12.00 20.12 -6.90
CA LEU A 231 -11.85 19.47 -5.62
C LEU A 231 -10.87 20.24 -4.71
N SER A 232 -11.16 20.26 -3.40
CA SER A 232 -10.18 20.68 -2.40
C SER A 232 -8.96 19.73 -2.38
N ASP A 233 -7.84 20.13 -1.77
CA ASP A 233 -6.66 19.28 -1.63
C ASP A 233 -7.00 17.95 -0.92
N ARG A 234 -7.81 18.03 0.14
CA ARG A 234 -8.34 16.83 0.80
C ARG A 234 -9.20 15.98 -0.14
N GLY A 235 -10.06 16.61 -0.93
CA GLY A 235 -10.90 15.94 -1.93
C GLY A 235 -10.07 15.23 -2.99
N ARG A 236 -9.03 15.88 -3.52
CA ARG A 236 -8.08 15.28 -4.47
C ARG A 236 -7.36 14.08 -3.87
N THR A 237 -6.85 14.21 -2.65
CA THR A 237 -6.20 13.10 -1.95
C THR A 237 -7.15 11.90 -1.80
N ILE A 238 -8.40 12.11 -1.38
CA ILE A 238 -9.40 11.03 -1.28
C ILE A 238 -9.66 10.43 -2.65
N PHE A 239 -9.85 11.27 -3.67
CA PHE A 239 -10.11 10.80 -5.03
C PHE A 239 -8.98 9.91 -5.55
N ASN A 240 -7.72 10.34 -5.40
CA ASN A 240 -6.54 9.60 -5.86
C ASN A 240 -6.37 8.26 -5.11
N LEU A 241 -6.63 8.24 -3.81
CA LEU A 241 -6.58 7.01 -3.02
C LEU A 241 -7.67 6.02 -3.46
N THR A 242 -8.88 6.50 -3.70
CA THR A 242 -10.03 5.63 -4.04
C THR A 242 -10.12 5.26 -5.51
N ASN A 243 -9.34 5.95 -6.37
CA ASN A 243 -9.25 5.72 -7.80
C ASN A 243 -7.77 5.68 -8.25
N PRO A 244 -7.00 4.67 -7.84
CA PRO A 244 -5.58 4.62 -8.18
C PRO A 244 -5.38 4.56 -9.69
N ALA A 245 -4.52 5.46 -10.21
CA ALA A 245 -4.24 5.51 -11.64
C ALA A 245 -3.44 4.27 -12.08
N PRO A 246 -3.80 3.62 -13.19
CA PRO A 246 -2.98 2.62 -13.83
C PRO A 246 -1.62 3.19 -14.24
N HIS A 247 -0.64 2.32 -14.47
CA HIS A 247 0.74 2.75 -14.79
C HIS A 247 0.80 3.75 -15.94
N ASP A 248 0.04 3.56 -17.01
CA ASP A 248 0.01 4.46 -18.17
C ASP A 248 -0.58 5.83 -17.88
N TRP A 249 -1.29 5.94 -16.76
CA TRP A 249 -1.92 7.17 -16.27
C TRP A 249 -1.23 7.68 -14.98
N SER A 250 -0.07 7.14 -14.61
CA SER A 250 0.59 7.42 -13.32
C SER A 250 0.90 8.90 -13.09
N GLU A 251 1.14 9.67 -14.15
CA GLU A 251 1.39 11.12 -14.09
C GLU A 251 0.12 11.97 -14.27
N PHE A 252 -1.05 11.34 -14.26
CA PHE A 252 -2.30 12.03 -14.53
C PHE A 252 -2.75 12.95 -13.40
N TYR A 253 -2.33 12.64 -12.19
CA TYR A 253 -2.67 13.41 -10.99
C TYR A 253 -1.57 14.40 -10.56
N ASP A 254 -0.42 14.40 -11.25
CA ASP A 254 0.71 15.31 -11.05
C ASP A 254 0.47 16.71 -11.74
#